data_fa25439d0fa08d7d4fb90a09a656aae7
#
_entry.id   fa25439d0fa08d7d4fb90a09a656aae7
#
_cell.length_a   1.000
_cell.length_b   1.000
_cell.length_c   1.000
_cell.angle_alpha   90.00
_cell.angle_beta   90.00
_cell.angle_gamma   90.00
#
_symmetry.space_group_name_H-M   'P 1'
#
loop_
_entity.id
_entity.type
_entity.pdbx_description
1 polymer ?
#
loop_
_entity_poly.entity_id
_entity_poly.type
_entity_poly.pdbx_seq_one_letter_code
_entity_poly.pdbx_strand_id
1 'polypeptide(L)'
;VSGEESTATITNKELPGLRIIKYERGSMELMPGVSFEIFRDAESLGIFRTDQFGEILLTDCEPGTYRVEERDTGGDGHVLDTTPQEVELKAGDGIKELVFFNDRLPGIHLIKVDSADLSKPIANARFRIKAVDGSWGPEEYTTSEDGTIYLSQLPVGAYVVTELECPGYVVDDAQRIIHLDGNEQAQFVFTNSKLPSLHLHKESADGTPLGGVTYRLSKIEDGSRYLDRTTGPDGSICWEGLERRYG
;
A
#
# COMPACT_ATOMS: atom_id res chain seq x y z
N VAL A 1 78.42 5.06 -42.22
CA VAL A 1 77.45 4.54 -41.21
C VAL A 1 76.22 5.39 -41.34
N SER A 2 75.21 4.94 -42.02
CA SER A 2 73.91 5.62 -42.08
C SER A 2 73.21 5.41 -40.74
N GLY A 3 73.00 6.50 -40.00
CA GLY A 3 72.17 6.46 -38.80
C GLY A 3 70.69 6.29 -39.21
N GLU A 4 70.12 5.14 -38.90
CA GLU A 4 68.65 4.96 -38.95
C GLU A 4 68.04 5.68 -37.73
N GLU A 5 67.21 6.67 -37.97
CA GLU A 5 66.35 7.28 -36.94
C GLU A 5 65.18 6.35 -36.68
N SER A 6 65.08 5.84 -35.45
CA SER A 6 63.89 5.11 -35.00
C SER A 6 62.96 6.06 -34.29
N THR A 7 61.75 6.22 -34.82
CA THR A 7 60.69 7.04 -34.25
C THR A 7 59.75 6.10 -33.42
N ALA A 8 59.58 6.39 -32.15
CA ALA A 8 58.60 5.75 -31.30
C ALA A 8 57.46 6.76 -31.01
N THR A 9 56.21 6.37 -31.33
CA THR A 9 55.00 7.16 -30.99
C THR A 9 54.37 6.53 -29.74
N ILE A 10 54.29 7.31 -28.69
CA ILE A 10 53.58 6.92 -27.47
C ILE A 10 52.25 7.71 -27.47
N THR A 11 51.14 7.01 -27.41
CA THR A 11 49.82 7.58 -27.27
C THR A 11 49.21 7.22 -25.92
N ASN A 12 48.86 8.20 -25.14
CA ASN A 12 48.10 8.02 -23.91
C ASN A 12 46.61 8.09 -24.24
N LYS A 13 45.85 7.21 -23.67
CA LYS A 13 44.36 7.26 -23.69
C LYS A 13 43.88 7.84 -22.37
N GLU A 14 42.83 8.67 -22.46
CA GLU A 14 42.18 9.19 -21.27
C GLU A 14 41.58 8.05 -20.44
N LEU A 15 41.59 8.19 -19.13
CA LEU A 15 40.91 7.26 -18.23
C LEU A 15 39.38 7.42 -18.38
N PRO A 16 38.63 6.30 -18.30
CA PRO A 16 37.17 6.35 -18.41
C PRO A 16 36.54 6.93 -17.17
N GLY A 17 35.25 7.23 -17.25
CA GLY A 17 34.39 7.58 -16.14
C GLY A 17 33.21 6.64 -16.01
N LEU A 18 32.60 6.62 -14.83
CA LEU A 18 31.35 5.94 -14.55
C LEU A 18 30.34 6.92 -13.99
N ARG A 19 29.18 7.03 -14.64
CA ARG A 19 28.03 7.80 -14.18
C ARG A 19 26.92 6.85 -13.77
N ILE A 20 26.38 7.02 -12.58
CA ILE A 20 25.22 6.29 -12.08
C ILE A 20 24.10 7.30 -11.94
N ILE A 21 22.92 6.97 -12.46
CA ILE A 21 21.72 7.81 -12.38
C ILE A 21 20.63 7.00 -11.72
N LYS A 22 19.96 7.60 -10.74
CA LYS A 22 18.89 6.96 -9.98
C LYS A 22 17.58 7.68 -10.20
N TYR A 23 16.55 6.89 -10.58
CA TYR A 23 15.18 7.36 -10.79
C TYR A 23 14.19 6.61 -9.93
N GLU A 24 13.09 7.28 -9.58
CA GLU A 24 11.87 6.61 -9.17
C GLU A 24 11.15 6.05 -10.40
N ARG A 25 10.80 4.76 -10.36
CA ARG A 25 10.05 4.11 -11.43
C ARG A 25 8.62 4.65 -11.45
N GLY A 26 8.14 5.01 -12.62
CA GLY A 26 6.80 5.55 -12.82
C GLY A 26 6.77 7.07 -12.96
N SER A 27 7.27 7.83 -12.00
CA SER A 27 7.36 9.30 -12.10
C SER A 27 8.54 9.78 -12.92
N MET A 28 9.60 8.97 -13.00
CA MET A 28 10.90 9.33 -13.58
C MET A 28 11.57 10.52 -12.86
N GLU A 29 11.20 10.74 -11.61
CA GLU A 29 11.88 11.74 -10.77
C GLU A 29 13.25 11.22 -10.32
N LEU A 30 14.23 12.13 -10.30
CA LEU A 30 15.59 11.84 -9.84
C LEU A 30 15.60 11.64 -8.32
N MET A 31 16.37 10.63 -7.84
CA MET A 31 16.41 10.26 -6.43
C MET A 31 17.75 10.62 -5.80
N PRO A 32 17.85 11.73 -5.03
CA PRO A 32 19.04 12.08 -4.27
C PRO A 32 19.20 11.22 -3.01
N GLY A 33 20.44 11.08 -2.53
CA GLY A 33 20.75 10.46 -1.25
C GLY A 33 20.78 8.93 -1.25
N VAL A 34 20.48 8.28 -2.38
CA VAL A 34 20.51 6.82 -2.53
C VAL A 34 21.97 6.32 -2.46
N SER A 35 22.22 5.25 -1.67
CA SER A 35 23.55 4.72 -1.46
C SER A 35 23.82 3.51 -2.34
N PHE A 36 24.97 3.52 -2.99
CA PHE A 36 25.49 2.44 -3.81
C PHE A 36 26.86 1.99 -3.31
N GLU A 37 27.08 0.70 -3.23
CA GLU A 37 28.42 0.14 -3.09
C GLU A 37 28.95 -0.18 -4.49
N ILE A 38 30.15 0.33 -4.78
CA ILE A 38 30.80 0.18 -6.08
C ILE A 38 32.02 -0.71 -5.91
N PHE A 39 32.14 -1.70 -6.77
CA PHE A 39 33.27 -2.64 -6.80
C PHE A 39 34.00 -2.51 -8.14
N ARG A 40 35.31 -2.74 -8.12
CA ARG A 40 36.12 -2.97 -9.30
C ARG A 40 36.81 -4.32 -9.17
N ASP A 41 36.63 -5.20 -10.12
CA ASP A 41 37.23 -6.53 -10.16
C ASP A 41 37.08 -7.28 -8.82
N ALA A 42 35.89 -7.20 -8.19
CA ALA A 42 35.52 -7.75 -6.88
C ALA A 42 36.07 -7.01 -5.65
N GLU A 43 36.89 -5.98 -5.78
CA GLU A 43 37.32 -5.13 -4.68
C GLU A 43 36.35 -3.99 -4.45
N SER A 44 35.87 -3.80 -3.21
CA SER A 44 34.98 -2.69 -2.87
C SER A 44 35.73 -1.36 -2.88
N LEU A 45 35.26 -0.41 -3.65
CA LEU A 45 35.74 0.97 -3.65
C LEU A 45 35.07 1.82 -2.56
N GLY A 46 34.03 1.28 -1.88
CA GLY A 46 33.27 1.93 -0.84
C GLY A 46 31.84 2.25 -1.23
N ILE A 47 31.18 3.00 -0.33
CA ILE A 47 29.78 3.42 -0.49
C ILE A 47 29.75 4.86 -0.97
N PHE A 48 29.01 5.10 -2.04
CA PHE A 48 28.78 6.40 -2.67
C PHE A 48 27.30 6.75 -2.58
N ARG A 49 26.97 8.04 -2.53
CA ARG A 49 25.58 8.53 -2.49
C ARG A 49 25.29 9.41 -3.68
N THR A 50 24.08 9.26 -4.23
CA THR A 50 23.60 10.17 -5.27
C THR A 50 23.48 11.59 -4.72
N ASP A 51 23.90 12.55 -5.55
CA ASP A 51 23.81 13.97 -5.25
C ASP A 51 22.38 14.54 -5.38
N GLN A 52 22.24 15.86 -5.33
CA GLN A 52 20.96 16.54 -5.49
C GLN A 52 20.28 16.32 -6.86
N PHE A 53 21.03 15.83 -7.84
CA PHE A 53 20.54 15.48 -9.17
C PHE A 53 20.34 13.97 -9.35
N GLY A 54 20.37 13.20 -8.26
CA GLY A 54 20.21 11.75 -8.33
C GLY A 54 21.38 11.03 -8.99
N GLU A 55 22.58 11.62 -9.00
CA GLU A 55 23.74 11.11 -9.74
C GLU A 55 24.96 10.81 -8.85
N ILE A 56 25.74 9.82 -9.27
CA ILE A 56 27.12 9.61 -8.84
C ILE A 56 27.99 9.68 -10.08
N LEU A 57 29.03 10.53 -10.06
CA LEU A 57 29.99 10.62 -11.14
C LEU A 57 31.39 10.29 -10.62
N LEU A 58 31.97 9.23 -11.15
CA LEU A 58 33.39 8.87 -10.93
C LEU A 58 34.15 9.23 -12.21
N THR A 59 35.19 10.05 -12.06
CA THR A 59 36.13 10.39 -13.15
C THR A 59 37.45 9.67 -12.93
N ASP A 60 38.24 9.56 -13.99
CA ASP A 60 39.60 8.99 -13.93
C ASP A 60 39.62 7.57 -13.35
N CYS A 61 38.62 6.78 -13.74
CA CYS A 61 38.49 5.39 -13.28
C CYS A 61 39.58 4.51 -13.89
N GLU A 62 40.20 3.67 -13.08
CA GLU A 62 41.09 2.62 -13.60
C GLU A 62 40.29 1.63 -14.47
N PRO A 63 40.83 1.16 -15.60
CA PRO A 63 40.20 0.12 -16.39
C PRO A 63 39.91 -1.15 -15.55
N GLY A 64 38.77 -1.80 -15.82
CA GLY A 64 38.32 -2.98 -15.08
C GLY A 64 36.82 -3.21 -15.20
N THR A 65 36.31 -4.27 -14.55
CA THR A 65 34.89 -4.54 -14.46
C THR A 65 34.32 -3.90 -13.21
N TYR A 66 33.40 -2.97 -13.38
CA TYR A 66 32.69 -2.30 -12.29
C TYR A 66 31.37 -2.93 -12.05
N ARG A 67 31.07 -3.29 -10.79
CA ARG A 67 29.78 -3.79 -10.31
C ARG A 67 29.23 -2.79 -9.30
N VAL A 68 27.97 -2.43 -9.49
CA VAL A 68 27.27 -1.41 -8.70
C VAL A 68 26.05 -2.05 -8.05
N GLU A 69 25.93 -1.95 -6.73
CA GLU A 69 24.83 -2.48 -5.93
C GLU A 69 24.20 -1.39 -5.08
N GLU A 70 22.88 -1.29 -5.08
CA GLU A 70 22.18 -0.40 -4.17
C GLU A 70 22.20 -0.96 -2.75
N ARG A 71 22.45 -0.10 -1.76
CA ARG A 71 22.52 -0.45 -0.34
C ARG A 71 21.44 0.24 0.50
N ASP A 72 20.95 1.38 0.06
CA ASP A 72 19.97 2.19 0.79
C ASP A 72 19.23 3.09 -0.19
N THR A 73 17.91 3.23 0.00
CA THR A 73 17.01 3.99 -0.91
C THR A 73 17.10 5.51 -0.72
N GLY A 74 17.89 5.97 0.23
CA GLY A 74 18.04 7.41 0.54
C GLY A 74 16.91 7.98 1.40
N GLY A 75 15.97 7.15 1.86
CA GLY A 75 14.85 7.54 2.70
C GLY A 75 13.74 6.50 2.70
N ASP A 76 12.70 6.75 3.50
CA ASP A 76 11.53 5.89 3.57
C ASP A 76 10.65 6.04 2.31
N GLY A 77 9.86 5.03 2.02
CA GLY A 77 8.84 5.09 0.97
C GLY A 77 9.20 4.43 -0.35
N HIS A 78 10.38 3.82 -0.47
CA HIS A 78 10.81 3.08 -1.67
C HIS A 78 11.23 1.65 -1.37
N VAL A 79 11.07 0.78 -2.36
CA VAL A 79 11.53 -0.61 -2.32
C VAL A 79 13.01 -0.65 -2.71
N LEU A 80 13.86 -1.26 -1.87
CA LEU A 80 15.27 -1.45 -2.17
C LEU A 80 15.42 -2.51 -3.28
N ASP A 81 16.04 -2.13 -4.40
CA ASP A 81 16.41 -3.05 -5.47
C ASP A 81 17.91 -3.42 -5.36
N THR A 82 18.18 -4.58 -4.82
CA THR A 82 19.57 -5.08 -4.63
C THR A 82 20.15 -5.74 -5.87
N THR A 83 19.47 -5.71 -7.02
CA THR A 83 19.96 -6.29 -8.28
C THR A 83 21.17 -5.52 -8.78
N PRO A 84 22.36 -6.14 -8.88
CA PRO A 84 23.55 -5.45 -9.31
C PRO A 84 23.53 -5.17 -10.82
N GLN A 85 24.21 -4.10 -11.23
CA GLN A 85 24.57 -3.87 -12.63
C GLN A 85 26.08 -3.88 -12.78
N GLU A 86 26.55 -4.37 -13.94
CA GLU A 86 27.97 -4.46 -14.25
C GLU A 86 28.30 -3.74 -15.57
N VAL A 87 29.48 -3.13 -15.61
CA VAL A 87 30.01 -2.48 -16.81
C VAL A 87 31.53 -2.62 -16.86
N GLU A 88 32.08 -2.96 -18.02
CA GLU A 88 33.51 -2.95 -18.28
C GLU A 88 33.93 -1.54 -18.74
N LEU A 89 34.95 -0.98 -18.06
CA LEU A 89 35.56 0.30 -18.42
C LEU A 89 36.95 0.05 -19.03
N LYS A 90 37.20 0.68 -20.18
CA LYS A 90 38.50 0.60 -20.90
C LYS A 90 39.07 2.00 -21.11
N ALA A 91 40.38 2.11 -21.12
CA ALA A 91 41.03 3.38 -21.43
C ALA A 91 40.58 3.91 -22.79
N GLY A 92 40.07 5.13 -22.82
CA GLY A 92 39.52 5.82 -23.99
C GLY A 92 38.01 5.62 -24.21
N ASP A 93 37.29 4.94 -23.30
CA ASP A 93 35.82 4.74 -23.43
C ASP A 93 34.99 6.01 -23.15
N GLY A 94 35.57 7.04 -22.52
CA GLY A 94 34.81 8.18 -22.01
C GLY A 94 34.00 7.81 -20.76
N ILE A 95 32.87 8.48 -20.53
CA ILE A 95 31.98 8.22 -19.41
C ILE A 95 30.91 7.20 -19.83
N LYS A 96 30.86 6.07 -19.14
CA LYS A 96 29.77 5.09 -19.26
C LYS A 96 28.71 5.32 -18.20
N GLU A 97 27.46 4.98 -18.54
CA GLU A 97 26.30 5.26 -17.70
C GLU A 97 25.58 3.98 -17.30
N LEU A 98 25.19 3.91 -16.01
CA LEU A 98 24.29 2.92 -15.46
C LEU A 98 23.07 3.62 -14.88
N VAL A 99 21.88 3.10 -15.19
CA VAL A 99 20.60 3.67 -14.74
C VAL A 99 19.90 2.68 -13.81
N PHE A 100 19.53 3.15 -12.64
CA PHE A 100 18.83 2.37 -11.62
C PHE A 100 17.46 2.96 -11.33
N PHE A 101 16.52 2.09 -10.95
CA PHE A 101 15.14 2.48 -10.63
C PHE A 101 14.72 1.88 -9.28
N ASN A 102 13.98 2.65 -8.47
CA ASN A 102 13.24 2.12 -7.33
C ASN A 102 11.76 2.32 -7.51
N ASP A 103 11.00 1.34 -7.03
CA ASP A 103 9.55 1.41 -6.92
C ASP A 103 9.16 2.07 -5.60
N ARG A 104 8.04 2.81 -5.56
CA ARG A 104 7.45 3.27 -4.30
C ARG A 104 6.91 2.10 -3.51
N LEU A 105 6.96 2.21 -2.20
CA LEU A 105 6.20 1.31 -1.34
C LEU A 105 4.70 1.47 -1.61
N PRO A 106 3.97 0.34 -1.69
CA PRO A 106 2.54 0.38 -1.97
C PRO A 106 1.71 0.89 -0.80
N GLY A 107 0.41 1.01 -1.04
CA GLY A 107 -0.57 1.35 -0.03
C GLY A 107 -1.89 0.62 -0.24
N ILE A 108 -2.79 0.76 0.74
CA ILE A 108 -4.17 0.24 0.68
C ILE A 108 -5.14 1.41 0.71
N HIS A 109 -6.06 1.44 -0.25
CA HIS A 109 -7.27 2.22 -0.22
C HIS A 109 -8.47 1.28 -0.08
N LEU A 110 -8.94 1.08 1.15
CA LEU A 110 -10.13 0.30 1.46
C LEU A 110 -11.35 1.20 1.41
N ILE A 111 -12.39 0.76 0.70
CA ILE A 111 -13.68 1.45 0.59
C ILE A 111 -14.78 0.52 1.11
N LYS A 112 -15.54 1.01 2.08
CA LYS A 112 -16.66 0.28 2.71
C LYS A 112 -17.97 0.90 2.31
N VAL A 113 -18.86 0.11 1.69
CA VAL A 113 -20.15 0.58 1.18
C VAL A 113 -21.29 -0.39 1.46
N ASP A 114 -22.52 0.11 1.38
CA ASP A 114 -23.75 -0.68 1.48
C ASP A 114 -23.91 -1.58 0.24
N SER A 115 -24.21 -2.87 0.46
CA SER A 115 -24.34 -3.84 -0.64
C SER A 115 -25.56 -3.59 -1.53
N ALA A 116 -26.59 -2.90 -1.03
CA ALA A 116 -27.78 -2.55 -1.79
C ALA A 116 -27.61 -1.22 -2.55
N ASP A 117 -26.67 -0.36 -2.12
CA ASP A 117 -26.38 0.93 -2.74
C ASP A 117 -24.87 1.23 -2.59
N LEU A 118 -24.12 0.92 -3.64
CA LEU A 118 -22.67 1.10 -3.65
C LEU A 118 -22.21 2.56 -3.59
N SER A 119 -23.10 3.52 -3.78
CA SER A 119 -22.81 4.95 -3.60
C SER A 119 -22.89 5.39 -2.13
N LYS A 120 -23.38 4.50 -1.25
CA LYS A 120 -23.56 4.79 0.16
C LYS A 120 -22.38 4.27 0.99
N PRO A 121 -21.50 5.16 1.49
CA PRO A 121 -20.39 4.77 2.34
C PRO A 121 -20.88 4.29 3.72
N ILE A 122 -20.09 3.41 4.34
CA ILE A 122 -20.31 2.94 5.70
C ILE A 122 -19.15 3.39 6.58
N ALA A 123 -19.44 4.32 7.47
CA ALA A 123 -18.51 4.79 8.49
C ALA A 123 -18.45 3.84 9.70
N ASN A 124 -17.40 3.97 10.51
CA ASN A 124 -17.19 3.24 11.75
C ASN A 124 -17.15 1.71 11.61
N ALA A 125 -16.92 1.18 10.41
CA ALA A 125 -16.58 -0.23 10.25
C ALA A 125 -15.12 -0.46 10.65
N ARG A 126 -14.86 -1.47 11.50
CA ARG A 126 -13.54 -1.76 12.04
C ARG A 126 -12.92 -2.98 11.37
N PHE A 127 -11.68 -2.81 10.92
CA PHE A 127 -10.90 -3.83 10.22
C PHE A 127 -9.61 -4.11 10.95
N ARG A 128 -9.16 -5.37 10.89
CA ARG A 128 -7.80 -5.78 11.27
C ARG A 128 -7.03 -6.14 10.02
N ILE A 129 -5.84 -5.57 9.88
CA ILE A 129 -4.95 -5.78 8.73
C ILE A 129 -3.59 -6.25 9.26
N LYS A 130 -3.02 -7.28 8.62
CA LYS A 130 -1.68 -7.78 8.95
C LYS A 130 -1.03 -8.39 7.72
N ALA A 131 0.30 -8.35 7.64
CA ALA A 131 1.05 -9.12 6.67
C ALA A 131 0.94 -10.63 6.95
N VAL A 132 0.84 -11.43 5.90
CA VAL A 132 0.72 -12.90 6.00
C VAL A 132 1.96 -13.51 6.66
N ASP A 133 3.14 -12.98 6.33
CA ASP A 133 4.44 -13.43 6.87
C ASP A 133 4.78 -12.87 8.25
N GLY A 134 3.91 -12.01 8.82
CA GLY A 134 4.11 -11.39 10.12
C GLY A 134 5.09 -10.22 10.14
N SER A 135 5.57 -9.75 9.00
CA SER A 135 6.51 -8.62 8.89
C SER A 135 5.89 -7.29 9.29
N TRP A 136 4.54 -7.18 9.22
CA TRP A 136 3.79 -5.96 9.56
C TRP A 136 2.43 -6.28 10.21
N GLY A 137 2.03 -5.48 11.18
CA GLY A 137 0.79 -5.62 11.94
C GLY A 137 0.84 -6.75 12.98
N PRO A 138 -0.32 -7.22 13.53
CA PRO A 138 -1.68 -6.78 13.18
C PRO A 138 -2.01 -5.39 13.72
N GLU A 139 -2.70 -4.59 12.90
CA GLU A 139 -3.21 -3.29 13.31
C GLU A 139 -4.71 -3.15 13.00
N GLU A 140 -5.41 -2.32 13.78
CA GLU A 140 -6.85 -2.11 13.63
C GLU A 140 -7.13 -0.69 13.15
N TYR A 141 -8.03 -0.60 12.17
CA TYR A 141 -8.44 0.66 11.55
C TYR A 141 -9.94 0.74 11.48
N THR A 142 -10.45 1.96 11.53
CA THR A 142 -11.89 2.25 11.44
C THR A 142 -12.14 3.13 10.24
N THR A 143 -13.19 2.82 9.45
CA THR A 143 -13.56 3.65 8.30
C THR A 143 -14.03 5.04 8.74
N SER A 144 -13.58 6.06 8.01
CA SER A 144 -13.99 7.46 8.13
C SER A 144 -15.46 7.68 7.71
N GLU A 145 -15.93 8.91 7.78
CA GLU A 145 -17.32 9.26 7.39
C GLU A 145 -17.63 8.94 5.92
N ASP A 146 -16.63 9.00 5.06
CA ASP A 146 -16.71 8.64 3.64
C ASP A 146 -16.52 7.12 3.38
N GLY A 147 -16.46 6.31 4.44
CA GLY A 147 -16.34 4.86 4.35
C GLY A 147 -14.95 4.36 3.98
N THR A 148 -13.88 5.17 4.11
CA THR A 148 -12.55 4.81 3.64
C THR A 148 -11.53 4.56 4.75
N ILE A 149 -10.51 3.74 4.42
CA ILE A 149 -9.25 3.60 5.14
C ILE A 149 -8.13 3.76 4.13
N TYR A 150 -7.17 4.67 4.42
CA TYR A 150 -5.96 4.85 3.62
C TYR A 150 -4.74 4.45 4.42
N LEU A 151 -3.95 3.54 3.86
CA LEU A 151 -2.63 3.16 4.37
C LEU A 151 -1.61 3.39 3.26
N SER A 152 -0.47 3.93 3.61
CA SER A 152 0.64 4.18 2.69
C SER A 152 1.93 3.59 3.23
N GLN A 153 2.93 3.43 2.36
CA GLN A 153 4.27 2.98 2.73
C GLN A 153 4.27 1.59 3.41
N LEU A 154 3.41 0.70 2.93
CA LEU A 154 3.38 -0.68 3.42
C LEU A 154 4.47 -1.51 2.73
N PRO A 155 5.10 -2.46 3.43
CA PRO A 155 5.97 -3.44 2.78
C PRO A 155 5.25 -4.16 1.63
N VAL A 156 5.96 -4.46 0.53
CA VAL A 156 5.42 -5.33 -0.52
C VAL A 156 5.15 -6.71 0.05
N GLY A 157 4.05 -7.36 -0.37
CA GLY A 157 3.70 -8.68 0.11
C GLY A 157 2.21 -8.96 0.19
N ALA A 158 1.86 -10.09 0.80
CA ALA A 158 0.47 -10.50 1.01
C ALA A 158 -0.04 -10.05 2.37
N TYR A 159 -1.26 -9.54 2.41
CA TYR A 159 -1.94 -9.06 3.62
C TYR A 159 -3.28 -9.76 3.83
N VAL A 160 -3.59 -10.06 5.09
CA VAL A 160 -4.91 -10.52 5.51
C VAL A 160 -5.69 -9.33 6.04
N VAL A 161 -6.86 -9.09 5.46
CA VAL A 161 -7.84 -8.09 5.89
C VAL A 161 -9.05 -8.82 6.47
N THR A 162 -9.41 -8.50 7.71
CA THR A 162 -10.54 -9.09 8.43
C THR A 162 -11.44 -7.98 8.96
N GLU A 163 -12.72 -8.03 8.64
CA GLU A 163 -13.70 -7.13 9.24
C GLU A 163 -14.02 -7.62 10.66
N LEU A 164 -13.97 -6.73 11.64
CA LEU A 164 -14.23 -7.03 13.04
C LEU A 164 -15.61 -6.56 13.50
N GLU A 165 -16.04 -5.40 12.98
CA GLU A 165 -17.26 -4.74 13.40
C GLU A 165 -17.80 -3.85 12.30
N CYS A 166 -19.13 -3.78 12.16
CA CYS A 166 -19.80 -2.86 11.22
C CYS A 166 -21.16 -2.47 11.80
N PRO A 167 -21.26 -1.35 12.53
CA PRO A 167 -22.48 -0.95 13.23
C PRO A 167 -23.69 -0.82 12.30
N GLY A 168 -24.76 -1.53 12.62
CA GLY A 168 -26.00 -1.53 11.82
C GLY A 168 -25.99 -2.43 10.57
N TYR A 169 -24.91 -3.17 10.36
CA TYR A 169 -24.74 -4.07 9.22
C TYR A 169 -24.33 -5.48 9.67
N VAL A 170 -24.52 -6.45 8.78
CA VAL A 170 -24.05 -7.82 8.98
C VAL A 170 -22.53 -7.83 8.71
N VAL A 171 -21.74 -8.23 9.70
CA VAL A 171 -20.30 -8.35 9.55
C VAL A 171 -19.96 -9.49 8.60
N ASP A 172 -19.07 -9.25 7.64
CA ASP A 172 -18.44 -10.29 6.82
C ASP A 172 -17.11 -10.67 7.49
N ASP A 173 -17.11 -11.74 8.28
CA ASP A 173 -15.95 -12.25 9.01
C ASP A 173 -14.97 -13.04 8.11
N ALA A 174 -15.29 -13.20 6.84
CA ALA A 174 -14.40 -13.84 5.88
C ALA A 174 -13.08 -13.07 5.74
N GLN A 175 -11.98 -13.78 5.94
CA GLN A 175 -10.65 -13.21 5.71
C GLN A 175 -10.40 -13.06 4.21
N ARG A 176 -9.97 -11.87 3.80
CA ARG A 176 -9.55 -11.61 2.42
C ARG A 176 -8.04 -11.43 2.36
N ILE A 177 -7.40 -12.15 1.45
CA ILE A 177 -5.98 -11.98 1.17
C ILE A 177 -5.86 -11.02 -0.01
N ILE A 178 -5.05 -9.97 0.18
CA ILE A 178 -4.70 -9.00 -0.85
C ILE A 178 -3.20 -9.03 -1.07
N HIS A 179 -2.75 -8.77 -2.29
CA HIS A 179 -1.34 -8.68 -2.63
C HIS A 179 -1.01 -7.23 -2.97
N LEU A 180 0.10 -6.74 -2.42
CA LEU A 180 0.63 -5.41 -2.70
C LEU A 180 1.97 -5.56 -3.41
N ASP A 181 2.03 -5.02 -4.62
CA ASP A 181 3.26 -4.85 -5.40
C ASP A 181 3.73 -3.39 -5.29
N GLY A 182 4.98 -3.09 -5.66
CA GLY A 182 5.49 -1.72 -5.64
C GLY A 182 4.71 -0.78 -6.57
N ASN A 183 4.77 0.52 -6.30
CA ASN A 183 4.12 1.63 -7.02
C ASN A 183 2.59 1.67 -6.96
N GLU A 184 1.92 0.78 -6.25
CA GLU A 184 0.46 0.71 -6.24
C GLU A 184 -0.16 1.32 -4.99
N GLN A 185 -1.22 2.11 -5.20
CA GLN A 185 -2.25 2.36 -4.21
C GLN A 185 -3.40 1.39 -4.51
N ALA A 186 -3.30 0.17 -3.99
CA ALA A 186 -4.26 -0.88 -4.29
C ALA A 186 -5.63 -0.58 -3.68
N GLN A 187 -6.69 -0.56 -4.53
CA GLN A 187 -8.04 -0.23 -4.10
C GLN A 187 -8.88 -1.48 -3.91
N PHE A 188 -9.56 -1.59 -2.77
CA PHE A 188 -10.42 -2.71 -2.41
C PHE A 188 -11.77 -2.21 -1.92
N VAL A 189 -12.86 -2.79 -2.46
CA VAL A 189 -14.22 -2.48 -2.05
C VAL A 189 -14.76 -3.64 -1.20
N PHE A 190 -15.24 -3.30 -0.02
CA PHE A 190 -15.93 -4.20 0.91
C PHE A 190 -17.38 -3.77 1.05
N THR A 191 -18.30 -4.72 0.97
CA THR A 191 -19.75 -4.43 1.04
C THR A 191 -20.39 -5.19 2.18
N ASN A 192 -21.32 -4.57 2.91
CA ASN A 192 -22.17 -5.26 3.88
C ASN A 192 -23.64 -4.98 3.65
N SER A 193 -24.48 -5.95 4.00
CA SER A 193 -25.93 -5.79 4.02
C SER A 193 -26.39 -5.22 5.36
N LYS A 194 -27.34 -4.31 5.35
CA LYS A 194 -27.94 -3.81 6.59
C LYS A 194 -28.53 -4.95 7.41
N LEU A 195 -28.42 -4.82 8.72
CA LEU A 195 -29.19 -5.64 9.63
C LEU A 195 -30.70 -5.40 9.39
N PRO A 196 -31.52 -6.45 9.51
CA PRO A 196 -32.98 -6.32 9.38
C PRO A 196 -33.55 -5.31 10.37
N SER A 197 -34.65 -4.68 9.96
CA SER A 197 -35.48 -3.84 10.82
C SER A 197 -36.92 -4.31 10.80
N LEU A 198 -37.65 -4.06 11.88
CA LEU A 198 -39.09 -4.31 11.98
C LEU A 198 -39.82 -2.99 12.22
N HIS A 199 -40.71 -2.65 11.31
CA HIS A 199 -41.63 -1.53 11.47
C HIS A 199 -43.01 -2.05 11.85
N LEU A 200 -43.60 -1.46 12.88
CA LEU A 200 -44.95 -1.76 13.33
C LEU A 200 -45.76 -0.47 13.34
N HIS A 201 -46.98 -0.52 12.80
CA HIS A 201 -47.96 0.56 12.88
C HIS A 201 -49.18 0.07 13.65
N LYS A 202 -49.61 0.84 14.65
CA LYS A 202 -50.77 0.56 15.47
C LYS A 202 -51.89 1.59 15.18
N GLU A 203 -53.04 1.08 14.84
CA GLU A 203 -54.23 1.89 14.64
C GLU A 203 -55.47 1.28 15.33
N SER A 204 -56.48 2.09 15.54
CA SER A 204 -57.85 1.64 15.93
C SER A 204 -58.62 1.08 14.74
N ALA A 205 -59.77 0.51 15.00
CA ALA A 205 -60.60 -0.12 13.95
C ALA A 205 -61.10 0.86 12.87
N ASP A 206 -61.09 2.14 13.16
CA ASP A 206 -61.48 3.24 12.23
C ASP A 206 -60.27 3.83 11.49
N GLY A 207 -59.08 3.28 11.66
CA GLY A 207 -57.84 3.73 11.02
C GLY A 207 -57.12 4.87 11.73
N THR A 208 -57.57 5.27 12.93
CA THR A 208 -56.88 6.33 13.68
C THR A 208 -55.60 5.80 14.32
N PRO A 209 -54.44 6.45 14.10
CA PRO A 209 -53.18 6.07 14.74
C PRO A 209 -53.23 6.05 16.27
N LEU A 210 -52.69 5.03 16.89
CA LEU A 210 -52.68 4.87 18.35
C LEU A 210 -51.24 5.02 18.90
N GLY A 211 -50.95 6.17 19.48
CA GLY A 211 -49.74 6.46 20.23
C GLY A 211 -49.80 5.96 21.67
N GLY A 212 -48.67 5.79 22.31
CA GLY A 212 -48.54 5.41 23.73
C GLY A 212 -48.74 3.91 24.01
N VAL A 213 -48.79 3.04 23.01
CA VAL A 213 -48.92 1.59 23.18
C VAL A 213 -47.50 0.96 23.22
N THR A 214 -47.20 0.24 24.29
CA THR A 214 -45.89 -0.39 24.45
C THR A 214 -45.90 -1.83 23.93
N TYR A 215 -44.94 -2.16 23.09
CA TYR A 215 -44.71 -3.48 22.54
C TYR A 215 -43.36 -4.03 22.95
N ARG A 216 -43.30 -5.35 23.17
CA ARG A 216 -42.08 -6.12 23.42
C ARG A 216 -41.79 -6.97 22.19
N LEU A 217 -40.62 -6.84 21.62
CA LEU A 217 -40.08 -7.77 20.61
C LEU A 217 -39.22 -8.82 21.30
N SER A 218 -39.44 -10.12 21.01
CA SER A 218 -38.63 -11.21 21.52
C SER A 218 -38.30 -12.22 20.44
N LYS A 219 -37.12 -12.83 20.50
CA LYS A 219 -36.77 -13.96 19.63
C LYS A 219 -37.53 -15.18 20.05
N ILE A 220 -38.04 -15.95 19.11
CA ILE A 220 -38.81 -17.19 19.40
C ILE A 220 -37.87 -18.31 19.88
N GLU A 221 -36.65 -18.36 19.33
CA GLU A 221 -35.68 -19.45 19.53
C GLU A 221 -35.15 -19.54 20.95
N ASP A 222 -34.83 -18.42 21.57
CA ASP A 222 -34.19 -18.38 22.91
C ASP A 222 -34.93 -17.46 23.90
N GLY A 223 -36.04 -16.86 23.50
CA GLY A 223 -36.76 -15.89 24.30
C GLY A 223 -36.02 -14.61 24.62
N SER A 224 -34.82 -14.40 24.03
CA SER A 224 -34.06 -13.18 24.23
C SER A 224 -34.88 -11.98 23.79
N ARG A 225 -34.72 -10.89 24.52
CA ARG A 225 -35.59 -9.74 24.47
C ARG A 225 -34.83 -8.58 23.80
N TYR A 226 -35.43 -7.99 22.77
CA TYR A 226 -35.05 -6.69 22.31
C TYR A 226 -35.70 -5.61 23.20
N LEU A 227 -35.34 -4.35 23.00
CA LEU A 227 -35.90 -3.25 23.78
C LEU A 227 -37.43 -3.17 23.62
N ASP A 228 -38.15 -2.96 24.73
CA ASP A 228 -39.54 -2.56 24.69
C ASP A 228 -39.63 -1.15 24.06
N ARG A 229 -40.56 -0.94 23.15
CA ARG A 229 -40.79 0.35 22.49
C ARG A 229 -42.23 0.75 22.53
N THR A 230 -42.49 2.05 22.61
CA THR A 230 -43.82 2.62 22.67
C THR A 230 -44.12 3.37 21.38
N THR A 231 -45.33 3.20 20.86
CA THR A 231 -45.76 3.88 19.62
C THR A 231 -45.73 5.40 19.78
N GLY A 232 -45.18 6.05 18.77
CA GLY A 232 -45.26 7.51 18.61
C GLY A 232 -46.71 8.01 18.38
N PRO A 233 -46.93 9.31 18.33
CA PRO A 233 -48.25 9.90 18.05
C PRO A 233 -48.85 9.44 16.72
N ASP A 234 -48.01 9.04 15.76
CA ASP A 234 -48.37 8.47 14.46
C ASP A 234 -48.71 6.96 14.51
N GLY A 235 -48.71 6.35 15.69
CA GLY A 235 -48.91 4.92 15.88
C GLY A 235 -47.73 4.03 15.49
N SER A 236 -46.54 4.60 15.16
CA SER A 236 -45.41 3.82 14.60
C SER A 236 -44.34 3.50 15.62
N ILE A 237 -43.70 2.34 15.43
CA ILE A 237 -42.51 1.89 16.10
C ILE A 237 -41.55 1.30 15.05
N CYS A 238 -40.25 1.49 15.22
CA CYS A 238 -39.22 0.78 14.49
C CYS A 238 -38.22 0.12 15.45
N TRP A 239 -37.89 -1.16 15.22
CA TRP A 239 -36.70 -1.83 15.78
C TRP A 239 -35.71 -2.00 14.66
N GLU A 240 -34.54 -1.41 14.81
CA GLU A 240 -33.43 -1.50 13.86
C GLU A 240 -32.32 -2.42 14.41
N GLY A 241 -31.45 -2.89 13.52
CA GLY A 241 -30.26 -3.65 13.92
C GLY A 241 -30.60 -5.03 14.48
N LEU A 242 -31.63 -5.69 13.96
CA LEU A 242 -32.03 -7.02 14.41
C LEU A 242 -31.03 -8.06 13.86
N GLU A 243 -30.29 -8.73 14.76
CA GLU A 243 -29.31 -9.75 14.36
C GLU A 243 -30.00 -10.93 13.65
N ARG A 244 -29.48 -11.31 12.49
CA ARG A 244 -29.78 -12.58 11.83
C ARG A 244 -28.84 -13.63 12.41
N ARG A 245 -29.36 -14.59 13.17
CA ARG A 245 -28.64 -15.84 13.36
C ARG A 245 -29.10 -16.81 12.28
N TYR A 246 -28.17 -17.26 11.44
CA TYR A 246 -28.37 -18.44 10.61
C TYR A 246 -28.26 -19.65 11.54
N GLY A 247 -29.32 -20.46 11.61
CA GLY A 247 -29.28 -21.78 12.17
C GLY A 247 -28.59 -22.77 11.22
#